data_c6bd9bae8d8a8dcb5920a661001aa84d
#
_entry.id   c6bd9bae8d8a8dcb5920a661001aa84d
#
_cell.length_a   1.000
_cell.length_b   1.000
_cell.length_c   1.000
_cell.angle_alpha   90.00
_cell.angle_beta   90.00
_cell.angle_gamma   90.00
#
_symmetry.space_group_name_H-M   'P 1'
#
loop_
_entity.id
_entity.type
_entity.pdbx_description
1 polymer ?
#
loop_
_entity_poly.entity_id
_entity_poly.type
_entity_poly.pdbx_seq_one_letter_code
_entity_poly.pdbx_strand_id
1 'polypeptide(L)'
;MKQVLLLNGDIEKNASTNFLINAYKQGAESAGATVRELAIIDLIFNSNKLFNNRQIAELEPDLQKALTAIRQSSHVVLFCPVYVDHIPAKIKGFFDRLFMPDQIFTTQQQNVNNNFSGRSARIVSILDEATFKEWKANKKTTYLSIKKVVFEKCRMSPVLTNTIGELHSLENHYSQKWLAKMEKFGTQLI
;
A
#
# COMPACT_ATOMS: atom_id res chain seq x y z
N MET A 1 -21.47 3.19 -3.50
CA MET A 1 -20.43 2.60 -4.38
C MET A 1 -19.15 2.46 -3.56
N LYS A 2 -18.46 1.30 -3.58
CA LYS A 2 -17.19 1.12 -2.86
C LYS A 2 -16.09 1.90 -3.58
N GLN A 3 -15.25 2.59 -2.82
CA GLN A 3 -14.09 3.30 -3.36
C GLN A 3 -12.83 2.53 -2.98
N VAL A 4 -12.02 2.19 -3.96
CA VAL A 4 -10.77 1.46 -3.80
C VAL A 4 -9.60 2.38 -4.14
N LEU A 5 -8.61 2.44 -3.25
CA LEU A 5 -7.37 3.14 -3.50
C LEU A 5 -6.24 2.15 -3.72
N LEU A 6 -5.62 2.19 -4.89
CA LEU A 6 -4.40 1.45 -5.21
C LEU A 6 -3.20 2.37 -4.99
N LEU A 7 -2.36 2.00 -4.03
CA LEU A 7 -1.09 2.67 -3.76
C LEU A 7 0.02 1.93 -4.51
N ASN A 8 0.54 2.56 -5.56
CA ASN A 8 1.66 2.02 -6.32
C ASN A 8 2.97 2.47 -5.64
N GLY A 9 3.64 1.53 -5.01
CA GLY A 9 4.93 1.74 -4.34
C GLY A 9 6.15 1.48 -5.22
N ASP A 10 5.93 1.19 -6.50
CA ASP A 10 7.03 0.91 -7.42
C ASP A 10 7.78 2.19 -7.79
N ILE A 11 9.04 2.27 -7.37
CA ILE A 11 9.91 3.41 -7.65
C ILE A 11 10.52 3.39 -9.06
N GLU A 12 10.54 2.23 -9.69
CA GLU A 12 11.15 2.01 -11.01
C GLU A 12 10.11 1.95 -12.13
N LYS A 13 8.81 2.01 -11.78
CA LYS A 13 7.68 1.86 -12.72
C LYS A 13 7.75 0.53 -13.49
N ASN A 14 8.14 -0.54 -12.80
CA ASN A 14 8.31 -1.86 -13.38
C ASN A 14 7.01 -2.39 -13.99
N ALA A 15 7.11 -2.98 -15.15
CA ALA A 15 5.96 -3.56 -15.86
C ALA A 15 5.25 -4.65 -15.03
N SER A 16 6.01 -5.45 -14.27
CA SER A 16 5.47 -6.50 -13.39
C SER A 16 4.45 -5.96 -12.39
N THR A 17 4.82 -4.88 -11.68
CA THR A 17 3.92 -4.23 -10.72
C THR A 17 2.69 -3.68 -11.41
N ASN A 18 2.86 -3.02 -12.55
CA ASN A 18 1.75 -2.43 -13.30
C ASN A 18 0.76 -3.48 -13.81
N PHE A 19 1.22 -4.66 -14.23
CA PHE A 19 0.32 -5.75 -14.63
C PHE A 19 -0.54 -6.24 -13.47
N LEU A 20 0.04 -6.40 -12.27
CA LEU A 20 -0.70 -6.80 -11.08
C LEU A 20 -1.72 -5.73 -10.64
N ILE A 21 -1.34 -4.45 -10.69
CA ILE A 21 -2.24 -3.32 -10.42
C ILE A 21 -3.41 -3.32 -11.39
N ASN A 22 -3.13 -3.44 -12.71
CA ASN A 22 -4.17 -3.43 -13.73
C ASN A 22 -5.14 -4.61 -13.59
N ALA A 23 -4.64 -5.81 -13.29
CA ALA A 23 -5.50 -6.97 -13.06
C ALA A 23 -6.41 -6.77 -11.83
N TYR A 24 -5.87 -6.24 -10.72
CA TYR A 24 -6.70 -5.91 -9.56
C TYR A 24 -7.75 -4.84 -9.88
N LYS A 25 -7.34 -3.78 -10.58
CA LYS A 25 -8.21 -2.68 -11.01
C LYS A 25 -9.38 -3.19 -11.86
N GLN A 26 -9.11 -4.01 -12.88
CA GLN A 26 -10.12 -4.61 -13.73
C GLN A 26 -11.15 -5.41 -12.91
N GLY A 27 -10.68 -6.24 -11.98
CA GLY A 27 -11.57 -6.98 -11.08
C GLY A 27 -12.42 -6.07 -10.20
N ALA A 28 -11.86 -5.02 -9.64
CA ALA A 28 -12.59 -4.10 -8.79
C ALA A 28 -13.64 -3.29 -9.57
N GLU A 29 -13.28 -2.80 -10.75
CA GLU A 29 -14.19 -2.07 -11.63
C GLU A 29 -15.33 -2.97 -12.15
N SER A 30 -15.04 -4.22 -12.49
CA SER A 30 -16.08 -5.20 -12.88
C SER A 30 -17.09 -5.48 -11.77
N ALA A 31 -16.68 -5.33 -10.51
CA ALA A 31 -17.56 -5.44 -9.33
C ALA A 31 -18.28 -4.10 -8.98
N GLY A 32 -18.19 -3.09 -9.84
CA GLY A 32 -18.85 -1.80 -9.66
C GLY A 32 -18.16 -0.86 -8.67
N ALA A 33 -16.89 -1.09 -8.34
CA ALA A 33 -16.12 -0.17 -7.51
C ALA A 33 -15.57 1.00 -8.33
N THR A 34 -15.43 2.16 -7.70
CA THR A 34 -14.60 3.24 -8.24
C THR A 34 -13.17 3.05 -7.79
N VAL A 35 -12.25 2.95 -8.73
CA VAL A 35 -10.83 2.75 -8.44
C VAL A 35 -10.04 4.02 -8.69
N ARG A 36 -9.22 4.40 -7.71
CA ARG A 36 -8.24 5.47 -7.82
C ARG A 36 -6.85 4.89 -7.61
N GLU A 37 -5.93 5.22 -8.49
CA GLU A 37 -4.51 4.88 -8.34
C GLU A 37 -3.71 6.09 -7.90
N LEU A 38 -2.69 5.86 -7.06
CA LEU A 38 -1.75 6.86 -6.61
C LEU A 38 -0.34 6.25 -6.61
N ALA A 39 0.52 6.76 -7.49
CA ALA A 39 1.92 6.38 -7.54
C ALA A 39 2.72 7.18 -6.51
N ILE A 40 3.27 6.49 -5.50
CA ILE A 40 4.01 7.15 -4.40
C ILE A 40 5.28 7.83 -4.92
N ILE A 41 5.89 7.28 -5.99
CA ILE A 41 7.11 7.85 -6.57
C ILE A 41 6.87 9.25 -7.16
N ASP A 42 5.67 9.52 -7.65
CA ASP A 42 5.35 10.79 -8.30
C ASP A 42 4.99 11.89 -7.30
N LEU A 43 4.80 11.56 -6.01
CA LEU A 43 4.47 12.55 -4.97
C LEU A 43 5.68 13.39 -4.59
N ILE A 44 5.46 14.69 -4.45
CA ILE A 44 6.48 15.66 -4.02
C ILE A 44 6.33 15.90 -2.52
N PHE A 45 7.25 15.35 -1.73
CA PHE A 45 7.34 15.55 -0.29
C PHE A 45 8.74 15.28 0.23
N ASN A 46 9.06 15.85 1.40
CA ASN A 46 10.31 15.58 2.08
C ASN A 46 10.15 14.42 3.08
N SER A 47 10.70 13.24 2.71
CA SER A 47 10.67 12.05 3.55
C SER A 47 11.46 12.18 4.86
N ASN A 48 12.43 13.11 4.91
CA ASN A 48 13.34 13.31 6.05
C ASN A 48 12.92 14.47 6.96
N LYS A 49 11.75 15.06 6.75
CA LYS A 49 11.26 16.15 7.58
C LYS A 49 10.99 15.64 9.00
N LEU A 50 11.86 15.99 9.93
CA LEU A 50 11.69 15.70 11.35
C LEU A 50 10.70 16.69 11.97
N PHE A 51 9.92 16.19 12.91
CA PHE A 51 9.03 17.05 13.71
C PHE A 51 9.79 17.55 14.93
N ASN A 52 9.91 18.84 15.07
CA ASN A 52 10.25 19.42 16.36
C ASN A 52 8.99 19.44 17.23
N ASN A 53 9.11 19.06 18.49
CA ASN A 53 8.03 18.88 19.47
C ASN A 53 7.07 20.08 19.66
N ARG A 54 7.17 21.14 18.88
CA ARG A 54 6.38 22.37 19.01
C ARG A 54 5.71 22.86 17.74
N GLN A 55 5.94 22.23 16.60
CA GLN A 55 5.29 22.61 15.35
C GLN A 55 4.69 21.35 14.71
N ILE A 56 3.37 21.33 14.62
CA ILE A 56 2.67 20.40 13.74
C ILE A 56 3.15 20.74 12.34
N ALA A 57 4.05 19.91 11.79
CA ALA A 57 4.50 20.15 10.43
C ALA A 57 3.32 19.90 9.50
N GLU A 58 2.87 20.92 8.82
CA GLU A 58 1.87 20.78 7.77
C GLU A 58 2.32 19.75 6.75
N LEU A 59 1.38 18.91 6.34
CA LEU A 59 1.62 17.98 5.25
C LEU A 59 1.75 18.77 3.95
N GLU A 60 2.71 18.38 3.12
CA GLU A 60 2.83 18.90 1.76
C GLU A 60 1.54 18.62 0.96
N PRO A 61 1.21 19.44 -0.05
CA PRO A 61 -0.05 19.31 -0.79
C PRO A 61 -0.31 17.91 -1.34
N ASP A 62 0.73 17.21 -1.79
CA ASP A 62 0.56 15.85 -2.33
C ASP A 62 0.29 14.83 -1.23
N LEU A 63 0.86 14.99 -0.04
CA LEU A 63 0.53 14.16 1.11
C LEU A 63 -0.89 14.44 1.63
N GLN A 64 -1.37 15.69 1.58
CA GLN A 64 -2.75 16.04 1.91
C GLN A 64 -3.74 15.37 0.95
N LYS A 65 -3.45 15.40 -0.37
CA LYS A 65 -4.24 14.70 -1.39
C LYS A 65 -4.26 13.18 -1.15
N ALA A 66 -3.10 12.60 -0.82
CA ALA A 66 -2.98 11.17 -0.52
C ALA A 66 -3.79 10.80 0.72
N LEU A 67 -3.68 11.56 1.81
CA LEU A 67 -4.46 11.35 3.03
C LEU A 67 -5.96 11.44 2.78
N THR A 68 -6.39 12.42 1.98
CA THR A 68 -7.78 12.58 1.57
C THR A 68 -8.26 11.36 0.77
N ALA A 69 -7.45 10.87 -0.18
CA ALA A 69 -7.78 9.67 -0.95
C ALA A 69 -7.92 8.42 -0.06
N ILE A 70 -7.02 8.25 0.94
CA ILE A 70 -7.12 7.16 1.92
C ILE A 70 -8.40 7.30 2.75
N ARG A 71 -8.74 8.50 3.20
CA ARG A 71 -9.97 8.76 3.96
C ARG A 71 -11.25 8.49 3.19
N GLN A 72 -11.26 8.73 1.90
CA GLN A 72 -12.40 8.50 1.03
C GLN A 72 -12.57 7.04 0.62
N SER A 73 -11.50 6.24 0.69
CA SER A 73 -11.55 4.84 0.28
C SER A 73 -12.17 3.94 1.35
N SER A 74 -12.85 2.88 0.91
CA SER A 74 -13.33 1.80 1.76
C SER A 74 -12.35 0.62 1.81
N HIS A 75 -11.46 0.55 0.81
CA HIS A 75 -10.42 -0.47 0.70
C HIS A 75 -9.14 0.13 0.13
N VAL A 76 -8.00 -0.19 0.74
CA VAL A 76 -6.67 0.29 0.31
C VAL A 76 -5.80 -0.90 -0.07
N VAL A 77 -5.20 -0.87 -1.25
CA VAL A 77 -4.26 -1.89 -1.69
C VAL A 77 -2.89 -1.26 -1.91
N LEU A 78 -1.89 -1.75 -1.20
CA LEU A 78 -0.51 -1.34 -1.40
C LEU A 78 0.22 -2.40 -2.23
N PHE A 79 0.71 -2.02 -3.39
CA PHE A 79 1.68 -2.79 -4.16
C PHE A 79 3.06 -2.29 -3.80
N CYS A 80 3.85 -3.14 -3.15
CA CYS A 80 5.11 -2.77 -2.54
C CYS A 80 6.24 -3.67 -3.06
N PRO A 81 7.10 -3.18 -3.95
CA PRO A 81 8.34 -3.89 -4.27
C PRO A 81 9.21 -4.01 -3.02
N VAL A 82 9.93 -5.10 -2.91
CA VAL A 82 10.86 -5.37 -1.80
C VAL A 82 12.20 -5.73 -2.40
N TYR A 83 13.22 -4.95 -2.09
CA TYR A 83 14.58 -5.14 -2.55
C TYR A 83 15.48 -5.43 -1.35
N VAL A 84 16.29 -6.49 -1.44
CA VAL A 84 17.25 -6.86 -0.38
C VAL A 84 16.58 -6.81 1.01
N ASP A 85 15.44 -7.47 1.15
CA ASP A 85 14.63 -7.52 2.39
C ASP A 85 14.07 -6.18 2.89
N HIS A 86 14.14 -5.11 2.11
CA HIS A 86 13.68 -3.79 2.54
C HIS A 86 12.67 -3.17 1.56
N ILE A 87 11.75 -2.40 2.12
CA ILE A 87 10.86 -1.55 1.34
C ILE A 87 11.62 -0.29 0.91
N PRO A 88 11.32 0.27 -0.27
CA PRO A 88 11.94 1.50 -0.73
C PRO A 88 11.80 2.64 0.28
N ALA A 89 12.86 3.40 0.47
CA ALA A 89 12.92 4.50 1.46
C ALA A 89 11.79 5.53 1.27
N LYS A 90 11.41 5.80 0.02
CA LYS A 90 10.30 6.72 -0.28
C LYS A 90 8.96 6.21 0.22
N ILE A 91 8.69 4.89 0.13
CA ILE A 91 7.47 4.29 0.68
C ILE A 91 7.47 4.39 2.20
N LYS A 92 8.61 4.07 2.84
CA LYS A 92 8.74 4.23 4.28
C LYS A 92 8.50 5.68 4.68
N GLY A 93 9.16 6.63 4.04
CA GLY A 93 8.98 8.05 4.29
C GLY A 93 7.53 8.53 4.08
N PHE A 94 6.85 8.03 3.06
CA PHE A 94 5.43 8.30 2.82
C PHE A 94 4.57 7.91 4.02
N PHE A 95 4.72 6.69 4.53
CA PHE A 95 3.96 6.24 5.70
C PHE A 95 4.40 6.94 6.98
N ASP A 96 5.70 7.16 7.19
CA ASP A 96 6.20 7.90 8.34
C ASP A 96 5.64 9.33 8.38
N ARG A 97 5.50 9.98 7.23
CA ARG A 97 4.95 11.33 7.12
C ARG A 97 3.43 11.38 7.29
N LEU A 98 2.68 10.45 6.69
CA LEU A 98 1.22 10.43 6.75
C LEU A 98 0.68 9.95 8.09
N PHE A 99 1.34 8.99 8.71
CA PHE A 99 0.84 8.28 9.87
C PHE A 99 1.69 8.53 11.12
N MET A 100 2.27 9.71 11.23
CA MET A 100 3.01 10.07 12.41
C MET A 100 2.11 10.07 13.66
N PRO A 101 2.67 9.67 14.81
CA PRO A 101 1.91 9.52 16.05
C PRO A 101 1.06 10.73 16.40
N ASP A 102 1.61 11.93 16.25
CA ASP A 102 0.93 13.16 16.66
C ASP A 102 -0.21 13.58 15.73
N GLN A 103 -0.22 13.13 14.49
CA GLN A 103 -1.35 13.39 13.57
C GLN A 103 -2.46 12.35 13.66
N ILE A 104 -2.12 11.14 14.08
CA ILE A 104 -3.06 10.01 14.14
C ILE A 104 -3.44 9.67 15.58
N PHE A 105 -2.56 9.92 16.53
CA PHE A 105 -2.68 9.43 17.90
C PHE A 105 -2.76 10.52 18.98
N THR A 106 -2.95 11.80 18.63
CA THR A 106 -3.14 12.85 19.63
C THR A 106 -4.28 12.48 20.57
N THR A 107 -3.91 12.14 21.78
CA THR A 107 -4.72 11.42 22.76
C THR A 107 -5.72 12.28 23.49
N GLN A 108 -5.78 13.58 23.30
CA GLN A 108 -6.56 14.43 24.19
C GLN A 108 -7.66 15.31 23.56
N GLN A 109 -7.76 15.37 22.26
CA GLN A 109 -8.86 16.11 21.65
C GLN A 109 -9.48 15.34 20.50
N GLN A 110 -10.44 14.43 20.87
CA GLN A 110 -11.61 14.10 20.03
C GLN A 110 -11.35 13.86 18.55
N ASN A 111 -10.27 13.22 18.17
CA ASN A 111 -9.99 13.09 16.77
C ASN A 111 -10.58 11.83 16.15
N VAL A 112 -11.86 11.93 15.93
CA VAL A 112 -12.66 11.15 14.98
C VAL A 112 -11.97 11.06 13.60
N ASN A 113 -11.06 11.97 13.30
CA ASN A 113 -10.50 12.13 11.96
C ASN A 113 -9.40 11.14 11.57
N ASN A 114 -8.83 10.41 12.50
CA ASN A 114 -7.71 9.49 12.24
C ASN A 114 -8.06 8.01 12.48
N ASN A 115 -9.33 7.74 12.68
CA ASN A 115 -9.84 6.39 12.80
C ASN A 115 -10.25 5.88 11.40
N PHE A 116 -9.52 4.91 10.89
CA PHE A 116 -9.83 4.25 9.62
C PHE A 116 -10.62 2.95 9.82
N SER A 117 -11.32 2.82 10.95
CA SER A 117 -12.21 1.67 11.20
C SER A 117 -13.27 1.55 10.11
N GLY A 118 -13.67 0.31 9.84
CA GLY A 118 -14.60 0.00 8.74
C GLY A 118 -13.95 -0.03 7.36
N ARG A 119 -12.64 0.20 7.27
CA ARG A 119 -11.85 0.05 6.06
C ARG A 119 -10.99 -1.20 6.13
N SER A 120 -10.87 -1.89 5.01
CA SER A 120 -9.96 -3.01 4.85
C SER A 120 -8.72 -2.60 4.07
N ALA A 121 -7.66 -3.41 4.17
CA ALA A 121 -6.46 -3.19 3.39
C ALA A 121 -5.86 -4.50 2.88
N ARG A 122 -5.08 -4.40 1.80
CA ARG A 122 -4.26 -5.48 1.27
C ARG A 122 -2.85 -4.97 1.00
N ILE A 123 -1.86 -5.79 1.33
CA ILE A 123 -0.46 -5.54 0.98
C ILE A 123 -0.01 -6.64 0.03
N VAL A 124 0.44 -6.25 -1.15
CA VAL A 124 1.03 -7.11 -2.17
C VAL A 124 2.51 -6.81 -2.22
N SER A 125 3.32 -7.67 -1.60
CA SER A 125 4.78 -7.56 -1.64
C SER A 125 5.32 -8.27 -2.87
N ILE A 126 6.08 -7.56 -3.69
CA ILE A 126 6.67 -8.06 -4.93
C ILE A 126 8.19 -8.15 -4.71
N LEU A 127 8.72 -9.36 -4.74
CA LEU A 127 10.11 -9.64 -4.41
C LEU A 127 10.91 -9.94 -5.67
N ASP A 128 12.11 -9.40 -5.76
CA ASP A 128 13.08 -9.85 -6.76
C ASP A 128 13.40 -11.34 -6.61
N GLU A 129 14.07 -11.93 -7.61
CA GLU A 129 14.28 -13.36 -7.66
C GLU A 129 15.07 -13.88 -6.45
N ALA A 130 16.10 -13.16 -6.02
CA ALA A 130 16.99 -13.57 -4.92
C ALA A 130 16.23 -13.54 -3.59
N THR A 131 15.58 -12.43 -3.30
CA THR A 131 14.74 -12.24 -2.10
C THR A 131 13.58 -13.23 -2.07
N PHE A 132 12.98 -13.54 -3.23
CA PHE A 132 11.89 -14.51 -3.30
C PHE A 132 12.33 -15.94 -3.02
N LYS A 133 13.52 -16.34 -3.49
CA LYS A 133 14.12 -17.65 -3.15
C LYS A 133 14.35 -17.77 -1.64
N GLU A 134 14.93 -16.74 -1.03
CA GLU A 134 15.17 -16.70 0.41
C GLU A 134 13.86 -16.72 1.20
N TRP A 135 12.88 -15.92 0.79
CA TRP A 135 11.56 -15.93 1.42
C TRP A 135 10.89 -17.31 1.35
N LYS A 136 10.99 -18.02 0.22
CA LYS A 136 10.47 -19.39 0.11
C LYS A 136 11.09 -20.35 1.10
N ALA A 137 12.39 -20.20 1.35
CA ALA A 137 13.13 -21.04 2.30
C ALA A 137 12.74 -20.71 3.76
N ASN A 138 12.74 -19.43 4.11
CA ASN A 138 12.69 -18.97 5.50
C ASN A 138 11.33 -18.41 5.94
N LYS A 139 10.40 -18.16 5.00
CA LYS A 139 9.09 -17.53 5.24
C LYS A 139 9.17 -16.18 5.97
N LYS A 140 10.31 -15.52 5.91
CA LYS A 140 10.52 -14.21 6.53
C LYS A 140 9.77 -13.13 5.73
N THR A 141 9.04 -12.26 6.40
CA THR A 141 8.21 -11.24 5.76
C THR A 141 8.64 -9.84 6.18
N THR A 142 8.89 -8.98 5.21
CA THR A 142 9.35 -7.61 5.43
C THR A 142 8.21 -6.61 5.58
N TYR A 143 7.01 -6.96 5.12
CA TYR A 143 5.84 -6.08 5.20
C TYR A 143 5.15 -6.04 6.56
N LEU A 144 5.57 -6.87 7.52
CA LEU A 144 4.93 -6.93 8.86
C LEU A 144 4.96 -5.58 9.58
N SER A 145 5.98 -4.78 9.36
CA SER A 145 6.06 -3.44 9.93
C SER A 145 4.95 -2.52 9.38
N ILE A 146 4.74 -2.50 8.06
CA ILE A 146 3.65 -1.71 7.44
C ILE A 146 2.29 -2.23 7.91
N LYS A 147 2.10 -3.54 7.91
CA LYS A 147 0.83 -4.15 8.36
C LYS A 147 0.49 -3.71 9.78
N LYS A 148 1.38 -3.99 10.73
CA LYS A 148 1.13 -3.77 12.17
C LYS A 148 1.23 -2.31 12.56
N VAL A 149 2.29 -1.61 12.11
CA VAL A 149 2.60 -0.26 12.58
C VAL A 149 1.81 0.81 11.84
N VAL A 150 1.35 0.52 10.62
CA VAL A 150 0.55 1.46 9.82
C VAL A 150 -0.91 1.04 9.81
N PHE A 151 -1.26 0.02 9.04
CA PHE A 151 -2.67 -0.28 8.76
C PHE A 151 -3.46 -0.75 9.98
N GLU A 152 -2.94 -1.72 10.74
CA GLU A 152 -3.66 -2.24 11.93
C GLU A 152 -3.70 -1.20 13.06
N LYS A 153 -2.62 -0.42 13.24
CA LYS A 153 -2.60 0.65 14.23
C LYS A 153 -3.57 1.78 13.88
N CYS A 154 -3.82 2.02 12.59
CA CYS A 154 -4.87 2.91 12.11
C CYS A 154 -6.29 2.30 12.17
N ARG A 155 -6.44 1.11 12.77
CA ARG A 155 -7.71 0.38 12.89
C ARG A 155 -8.33 -0.08 11.58
N MET A 156 -7.54 -0.21 10.51
CA MET A 156 -7.98 -0.91 9.32
C MET A 156 -8.06 -2.41 9.59
N SER A 157 -9.16 -3.05 9.23
CA SER A 157 -9.36 -4.48 9.41
C SER A 157 -10.43 -4.99 8.43
N PRO A 158 -10.22 -6.15 7.79
CA PRO A 158 -9.00 -6.97 7.80
C PRO A 158 -7.84 -6.34 7.00
N VAL A 159 -6.60 -6.69 7.38
CA VAL A 159 -5.40 -6.38 6.60
C VAL A 159 -4.82 -7.69 6.06
N LEU A 160 -5.03 -7.94 4.78
CA LEU A 160 -4.58 -9.13 4.08
C LEU A 160 -3.20 -8.91 3.43
N THR A 161 -2.46 -9.99 3.24
CA THR A 161 -1.10 -9.91 2.70
C THR A 161 -0.85 -10.99 1.66
N ASN A 162 -0.11 -10.64 0.61
CA ASN A 162 0.38 -11.57 -0.40
C ASN A 162 1.86 -11.29 -0.66
N THR A 163 2.63 -12.35 -0.84
CA THR A 163 4.03 -12.27 -1.25
C THR A 163 4.17 -12.95 -2.60
N ILE A 164 4.70 -12.23 -3.57
CA ILE A 164 4.77 -12.61 -4.98
C ILE A 164 6.21 -12.40 -5.43
N GLY A 165 6.78 -13.35 -6.19
CA GLY A 165 8.00 -13.09 -6.95
C GLY A 165 7.70 -12.22 -8.16
N GLU A 166 8.66 -11.47 -8.63
CA GLU A 166 8.54 -10.64 -9.82
C GLU A 166 8.08 -11.42 -11.05
N LEU A 167 7.25 -10.80 -11.88
CA LEU A 167 6.72 -11.41 -13.09
C LEU A 167 7.68 -11.12 -14.27
N HIS A 168 8.47 -12.12 -14.66
CA HIS A 168 9.44 -11.97 -15.77
C HIS A 168 8.83 -12.15 -17.15
N SER A 169 7.74 -12.90 -17.24
CA SER A 169 6.99 -13.12 -18.50
C SER A 169 5.52 -13.29 -18.19
N LEU A 170 4.66 -12.66 -18.98
CA LEU A 170 3.21 -12.76 -18.81
C LEU A 170 2.64 -14.10 -19.29
N GLU A 171 3.36 -14.81 -20.15
CA GLU A 171 2.90 -16.06 -20.77
C GLU A 171 3.09 -17.28 -19.87
N ASN A 172 3.96 -17.18 -18.86
CA ASN A 172 4.21 -18.32 -17.98
C ASN A 172 3.05 -18.57 -17.01
N HIS A 173 2.89 -19.82 -16.59
CA HIS A 173 1.82 -20.26 -15.70
C HIS A 173 1.81 -19.50 -14.35
N TYR A 174 2.98 -19.15 -13.83
CA TYR A 174 3.09 -18.42 -12.56
C TYR A 174 2.47 -17.01 -12.65
N SER A 175 2.82 -16.29 -13.71
CA SER A 175 2.30 -14.93 -13.95
C SER A 175 0.79 -14.97 -14.21
N GLN A 176 0.33 -15.85 -15.09
CA GLN A 176 -1.11 -16.02 -15.37
C GLN A 176 -1.92 -16.33 -14.11
N LYS A 177 -1.39 -17.21 -13.26
CA LYS A 177 -2.02 -17.55 -11.99
C LYS A 177 -2.13 -16.34 -11.05
N TRP A 178 -1.10 -15.47 -10.99
CA TRP A 178 -1.13 -14.30 -10.12
C TRP A 178 -1.99 -13.17 -10.68
N LEU A 179 -2.01 -12.98 -11.99
CA LEU A 179 -2.93 -12.03 -12.64
C LEU A 179 -4.39 -12.41 -12.38
N ALA A 180 -4.75 -13.65 -12.60
CA ALA A 180 -6.11 -14.16 -12.30
C ALA A 180 -6.47 -14.03 -10.81
N LYS A 181 -5.51 -14.24 -9.90
CA LYS A 181 -5.74 -14.01 -8.46
C LYS A 181 -5.94 -12.54 -8.13
N MET A 182 -5.17 -11.62 -8.72
CA MET A 182 -5.33 -10.18 -8.50
C MET A 182 -6.68 -9.69 -8.98
N GLU A 183 -7.11 -10.12 -10.16
CA GLU A 183 -8.45 -9.84 -10.68
C GLU A 183 -9.54 -10.36 -9.73
N LYS A 184 -9.43 -11.60 -9.27
CA LYS A 184 -10.35 -12.18 -8.29
C LYS A 184 -10.37 -11.39 -6.98
N PHE A 185 -9.22 -10.96 -6.46
CA PHE A 185 -9.18 -10.15 -5.24
C PHE A 185 -9.83 -8.78 -5.46
N GLY A 186 -9.64 -8.18 -6.64
CA GLY A 186 -10.33 -6.97 -7.03
C GLY A 186 -11.85 -7.15 -7.05
N THR A 187 -12.34 -8.23 -7.68
CA THR A 187 -13.79 -8.55 -7.73
C THR A 187 -14.38 -8.72 -6.33
N GLN A 188 -13.64 -9.34 -5.43
CA GLN A 188 -14.08 -9.58 -4.05
C GLN A 188 -13.93 -8.34 -3.15
N LEU A 189 -13.16 -7.35 -3.58
CA LEU A 189 -12.81 -6.14 -2.81
C LEU A 189 -12.23 -6.48 -1.44
N ILE A 190 -11.27 -7.40 -1.44
CA ILE A 190 -10.57 -7.91 -0.26
C ILE A 190 -9.06 -7.93 -0.47
#